data_4a69be032037c27daf9b7b7abe30b391
#
_entry.id   4a69be032037c27daf9b7b7abe30b391
#
_cell.length_a   1.000
_cell.length_b   1.000
_cell.length_c   1.000
_cell.angle_alpha   90.00
_cell.angle_beta   90.00
_cell.angle_gamma   90.00
#
_symmetry.space_group_name_H-M   'P 1'
#
loop_
_entity.id
_entity.type
_entity.pdbx_description
1 polymer ?
#
loop_
_entity_poly.entity_id
_entity_poly.type
_entity_poly.pdbx_seq_one_letter_code
_entity_poly.pdbx_strand_id
1 'polypeptide(L)'
;MTEHGQDEILELLWTLREARKASRAEVLRSSQEPGPERLLEELVEGGMVEYSGEEILLTKSGEDRARGIIRRHRLAEVLLQNLFDLEDPQLENSACQFEHILSEPVVESVCTFLGHPPACPHGRTIPRGECCDRIRTEIRPLVMRLTESSLGATVRIVFITPRSKKRLEKLSALGIVPGSRIRLLQRNPSFVLEVGQTTVAVDRDITDEIYVKPT
;
A
#
# COMPACT_ATOMS: atom_id res chain seq x y z
N MET A 1 20.26 -7.61 -9.92
CA MET A 1 21.13 -6.59 -9.29
C MET A 1 21.14 -5.28 -10.07
N THR A 2 21.08 -5.29 -11.42
CA THR A 2 21.08 -4.05 -12.23
C THR A 2 19.76 -3.28 -12.23
N GLU A 3 18.60 -3.95 -12.22
CA GLU A 3 17.30 -3.28 -12.21
C GLU A 3 17.02 -2.47 -10.94
N HIS A 4 17.38 -3.01 -9.78
CA HIS A 4 17.21 -2.32 -8.51
C HIS A 4 18.03 -1.02 -8.44
N GLY A 5 19.33 -1.07 -8.77
CA GLY A 5 20.16 0.14 -8.78
C GLY A 5 19.72 1.20 -9.80
N GLN A 6 19.16 0.77 -10.95
CA GLN A 6 18.57 1.69 -11.92
C GLN A 6 17.30 2.36 -11.33
N ASP A 7 16.48 1.62 -10.60
CA ASP A 7 15.30 2.16 -9.93
C ASP A 7 15.68 3.21 -8.89
N GLU A 8 16.71 2.95 -8.07
CA GLU A 8 17.23 3.90 -7.10
C GLU A 8 17.75 5.21 -7.75
N ILE A 9 18.43 5.09 -8.89
CA ILE A 9 18.88 6.28 -9.65
C ILE A 9 17.67 7.06 -10.23
N LEU A 10 16.65 6.38 -10.73
CA LEU A 10 15.46 7.04 -11.26
C LEU A 10 14.66 7.73 -10.16
N GLU A 11 14.57 7.13 -8.97
CA GLU A 11 13.95 7.73 -7.78
C GLU A 11 14.71 8.97 -7.33
N LEU A 12 16.04 8.86 -7.23
CA LEU A 12 16.91 9.99 -6.90
C LEU A 12 16.75 11.14 -7.89
N LEU A 13 16.76 10.83 -9.22
CA LEU A 13 16.54 11.83 -10.26
C LEU A 13 15.19 12.53 -10.12
N TRP A 14 14.11 11.80 -9.82
CA TRP A 14 12.81 12.40 -9.57
C TRP A 14 12.85 13.36 -8.39
N THR A 15 13.44 12.94 -7.29
CA THR A 15 13.55 13.73 -6.06
C THR A 15 14.41 14.98 -6.28
N LEU A 16 15.54 14.84 -6.97
CA LEU A 16 16.42 15.96 -7.34
C LEU A 16 15.73 16.94 -8.31
N ARG A 17 14.90 16.46 -9.23
CA ARG A 17 14.08 17.28 -10.11
C ARG A 17 13.07 18.11 -9.31
N GLU A 18 12.38 17.52 -8.35
CA GLU A 18 11.48 18.24 -7.45
C GLU A 18 12.20 19.33 -6.67
N ALA A 19 13.45 19.09 -6.28
CA ALA A 19 14.33 20.06 -5.62
C ALA A 19 15.03 21.05 -6.58
N ARG A 20 14.83 20.94 -7.91
CA ARG A 20 15.53 21.71 -8.97
C ARG A 20 17.06 21.55 -8.93
N LYS A 21 17.55 20.36 -8.67
CA LYS A 21 18.97 20.02 -8.51
C LYS A 21 19.41 18.82 -9.38
N ALA A 22 18.66 18.47 -10.43
CA ALA A 22 18.90 17.30 -11.25
C ALA A 22 20.12 17.50 -12.20
N SER A 23 21.32 17.54 -11.63
CA SER A 23 22.57 17.56 -12.39
C SER A 23 23.33 16.24 -12.22
N ARG A 24 24.21 15.93 -13.20
CA ARG A 24 25.07 14.74 -13.15
C ARG A 24 25.92 14.72 -11.86
N ALA A 25 26.52 15.85 -11.52
CA ALA A 25 27.35 15.96 -10.32
C ALA A 25 26.55 15.69 -9.04
N GLU A 26 25.30 16.17 -8.97
CA GLU A 26 24.45 15.97 -7.80
C GLU A 26 23.98 14.52 -7.65
N VAL A 27 23.62 13.85 -8.77
CA VAL A 27 23.28 12.43 -8.77
C VAL A 27 24.45 11.58 -8.30
N LEU A 28 25.65 11.80 -8.84
CA LEU A 28 26.83 11.04 -8.45
C LEU A 28 27.23 11.27 -6.97
N ARG A 29 27.00 12.48 -6.45
CA ARG A 29 27.26 12.81 -5.06
C ARG A 29 26.27 12.21 -4.09
N SER A 30 24.98 12.18 -4.46
CA SER A 30 23.86 11.83 -3.58
C SER A 30 23.48 10.37 -3.66
N SER A 31 23.89 9.66 -4.72
CA SER A 31 23.60 8.23 -4.87
C SER A 31 24.34 7.40 -3.81
N GLN A 32 23.64 6.45 -3.24
CA GLN A 32 24.17 5.43 -2.35
C GLN A 32 24.50 4.13 -3.05
N GLU A 33 24.15 4.05 -4.34
CA GLU A 33 24.38 2.86 -5.15
C GLU A 33 25.86 2.70 -5.55
N PRO A 34 26.38 1.48 -5.62
CA PRO A 34 27.73 1.22 -6.10
C PRO A 34 27.83 1.46 -7.61
N GLY A 35 28.76 2.33 -8.03
CA GLY A 35 29.01 2.65 -9.43
C GLY A 35 27.87 3.43 -10.11
N PRO A 36 27.45 4.57 -9.55
CA PRO A 36 26.32 5.35 -10.07
C PRO A 36 26.57 5.88 -11.48
N GLU A 37 27.83 6.11 -11.89
CA GLU A 37 28.18 6.48 -13.26
C GLU A 37 27.74 5.43 -14.27
N ARG A 38 28.02 4.17 -13.98
CA ARG A 38 27.66 3.05 -14.84
C ARG A 38 26.13 2.90 -14.92
N LEU A 39 25.41 3.03 -13.81
CA LEU A 39 23.95 2.96 -13.79
C LEU A 39 23.32 4.09 -14.61
N LEU A 40 23.88 5.29 -14.56
CA LEU A 40 23.46 6.40 -15.41
C LEU A 40 23.68 6.11 -16.90
N GLU A 41 24.84 5.55 -17.26
CA GLU A 41 25.15 5.18 -18.65
C GLU A 41 24.16 4.12 -19.15
N GLU A 42 23.89 3.07 -18.36
CA GLU A 42 22.89 2.05 -18.68
C GLU A 42 21.48 2.65 -18.85
N LEU A 43 21.09 3.65 -18.04
CA LEU A 43 19.82 4.35 -18.17
C LEU A 43 19.74 5.23 -19.43
N VAL A 44 20.85 5.84 -19.83
CA VAL A 44 20.94 6.58 -21.10
C VAL A 44 20.85 5.64 -22.30
N GLU A 45 21.62 4.54 -22.29
CA GLU A 45 21.56 3.51 -23.33
C GLU A 45 20.16 2.88 -23.43
N GLY A 46 19.49 2.69 -22.30
CA GLY A 46 18.10 2.20 -22.21
C GLY A 46 17.05 3.23 -22.60
N GLY A 47 17.45 4.46 -22.95
CA GLY A 47 16.53 5.54 -23.34
C GLY A 47 15.60 6.02 -22.23
N MET A 48 15.98 5.82 -20.97
CA MET A 48 15.24 6.29 -19.79
C MET A 48 15.65 7.70 -19.38
N VAL A 49 16.88 8.09 -19.68
CA VAL A 49 17.51 9.34 -19.27
C VAL A 49 18.24 9.96 -20.46
N GLU A 50 18.29 11.28 -20.52
CA GLU A 50 19.07 12.03 -21.50
C GLU A 50 19.85 13.18 -20.84
N TYR A 51 20.98 13.56 -21.43
CA TYR A 51 21.76 14.71 -20.97
C TYR A 51 21.36 15.98 -21.72
N SER A 52 21.15 17.05 -20.99
CA SER A 52 20.96 18.39 -21.52
C SER A 52 22.00 19.34 -20.89
N GLY A 53 23.19 19.39 -21.48
CA GLY A 53 24.34 20.06 -20.88
C GLY A 53 24.79 19.34 -19.60
N GLU A 54 24.76 20.04 -18.47
CA GLU A 54 25.06 19.45 -17.15
C GLU A 54 23.83 18.86 -16.45
N GLU A 55 22.64 19.11 -16.95
CA GLU A 55 21.40 18.60 -16.40
C GLU A 55 21.12 17.20 -16.93
N ILE A 56 20.46 16.41 -16.10
CA ILE A 56 19.92 15.09 -16.45
C ILE A 56 18.40 15.19 -16.52
N LEU A 57 17.85 14.76 -17.67
CA LEU A 57 16.41 14.77 -17.89
C LEU A 57 15.90 13.33 -17.99
N LEU A 58 14.77 13.08 -17.36
CA LEU A 58 14.01 11.84 -17.56
C LEU A 58 13.32 11.93 -18.93
N THR A 59 13.50 10.92 -19.77
CA THR A 59 12.67 10.75 -20.97
C THR A 59 11.23 10.38 -20.56
N LYS A 60 10.32 10.32 -21.53
CA LYS A 60 8.96 9.86 -21.22
C LYS A 60 8.94 8.46 -20.56
N SER A 61 9.74 7.54 -21.08
CA SER A 61 9.88 6.18 -20.53
C SER A 61 10.48 6.18 -19.12
N GLY A 62 11.53 6.98 -18.91
CA GLY A 62 12.15 7.16 -17.60
C GLY A 62 11.20 7.81 -16.60
N GLU A 63 10.43 8.81 -17.03
CA GLU A 63 9.43 9.47 -16.19
C GLU A 63 8.31 8.52 -15.76
N ASP A 64 7.79 7.72 -16.69
CA ASP A 64 6.74 6.74 -16.40
C ASP A 64 7.23 5.68 -15.37
N ARG A 65 8.48 5.19 -15.53
CA ARG A 65 9.11 4.24 -14.58
C ARG A 65 9.37 4.89 -13.22
N ALA A 66 10.03 6.06 -13.19
CA ALA A 66 10.31 6.80 -11.96
C ALA A 66 9.04 7.17 -11.20
N ARG A 67 7.99 7.56 -11.92
CA ARG A 67 6.67 7.85 -11.36
C ARG A 67 6.07 6.65 -10.62
N GLY A 68 6.21 5.45 -11.20
CA GLY A 68 5.77 4.21 -10.56
C GLY A 68 6.52 3.91 -9.27
N ILE A 69 7.85 4.09 -9.27
CA ILE A 69 8.72 3.89 -8.11
C ILE A 69 8.34 4.87 -7.00
N ILE A 70 8.36 6.16 -7.28
CA ILE A 70 8.00 7.23 -6.34
C ILE A 70 6.60 7.04 -5.75
N ARG A 71 5.66 6.57 -6.56
CA ARG A 71 4.31 6.28 -6.08
C ARG A 71 4.31 5.14 -5.05
N ARG A 72 5.02 4.04 -5.34
CA ARG A 72 5.16 2.90 -4.42
C ARG A 72 5.82 3.33 -3.12
N HIS A 73 6.95 4.03 -3.21
CA HIS A 73 7.70 4.55 -2.07
C HIS A 73 6.80 5.40 -1.16
N ARG A 74 6.20 6.46 -1.69
CA ARG A 74 5.40 7.42 -0.91
C ARG A 74 4.12 6.82 -0.34
N LEU A 75 3.52 5.84 -1.02
CA LEU A 75 2.39 5.09 -0.44
C LEU A 75 2.85 4.13 0.65
N ALA A 76 4.03 3.53 0.52
CA ALA A 76 4.64 2.72 1.57
C ALA A 76 4.91 3.56 2.83
N GLU A 77 5.48 4.76 2.69
CA GLU A 77 5.66 5.70 3.81
C GLU A 77 4.35 5.96 4.55
N VAL A 78 3.27 6.32 3.84
CA VAL A 78 1.96 6.58 4.47
C VAL A 78 1.41 5.34 5.15
N LEU A 79 1.53 4.17 4.50
CA LEU A 79 1.06 2.90 5.06
C LEU A 79 1.81 2.53 6.34
N LEU A 80 3.13 2.58 6.30
CA LEU A 80 3.99 2.17 7.40
C LEU A 80 3.86 3.13 8.59
N GLN A 81 3.78 4.44 8.34
CA GLN A 81 3.56 5.40 9.41
C GLN A 81 2.19 5.22 10.07
N ASN A 82 1.12 5.09 9.28
CA ASN A 82 -0.25 5.01 9.82
C ASN A 82 -0.54 3.70 10.56
N LEU A 83 0.14 2.59 10.20
CA LEU A 83 -0.13 1.27 10.80
C LEU A 83 0.86 0.90 11.90
N PHE A 84 2.10 1.39 11.83
CA PHE A 84 3.18 0.94 12.71
C PHE A 84 3.84 2.07 13.48
N ASP A 85 3.35 3.31 13.33
CA ASP A 85 3.89 4.51 14.00
C ASP A 85 5.41 4.65 13.80
N LEU A 86 5.93 4.26 12.61
CA LEU A 86 7.35 4.38 12.30
C LEU A 86 7.72 5.84 12.07
N GLU A 87 8.88 6.23 12.61
CA GLU A 87 9.48 7.55 12.44
C GLU A 87 10.78 7.44 11.64
N ASP A 88 11.25 8.58 11.09
CA ASP A 88 12.55 8.67 10.45
C ASP A 88 13.69 8.32 11.41
N PRO A 89 14.74 7.61 10.98
CA PRO A 89 15.03 7.10 9.62
C PRO A 89 14.46 5.70 9.30
N GLN A 90 13.76 5.08 10.25
CA GLN A 90 13.24 3.71 10.08
C GLN A 90 12.16 3.64 9.00
N LEU A 91 11.34 4.70 8.92
CA LEU A 91 10.27 4.83 7.92
C LEU A 91 10.85 4.81 6.51
N GLU A 92 11.84 5.67 6.24
CA GLU A 92 12.51 5.81 4.94
C GLU A 92 13.12 4.47 4.47
N ASN A 93 13.95 3.85 5.35
CA ASN A 93 14.58 2.57 5.03
C ASN A 93 13.59 1.45 4.76
N SER A 94 12.48 1.42 5.51
CA SER A 94 11.45 0.40 5.33
C SER A 94 10.63 0.64 4.08
N ALA A 95 10.32 1.88 3.75
CA ALA A 95 9.58 2.25 2.55
C ALA A 95 10.37 1.91 1.28
N CYS A 96 11.67 2.22 1.26
CA CYS A 96 12.57 1.89 0.15
C CYS A 96 12.61 0.38 -0.12
N GLN A 97 12.72 -0.46 0.91
CA GLN A 97 12.67 -1.92 0.71
C GLN A 97 11.29 -2.42 0.28
N PHE A 98 10.23 -1.81 0.80
CA PHE A 98 8.86 -2.24 0.56
C PHE A 98 8.38 -1.94 -0.86
N GLU A 99 8.81 -0.84 -1.47
CA GLU A 99 8.41 -0.43 -2.82
C GLU A 99 8.79 -1.44 -3.91
N HIS A 100 9.93 -2.14 -3.75
CA HIS A 100 10.42 -3.11 -4.72
C HIS A 100 9.62 -4.41 -4.74
N ILE A 101 8.89 -4.73 -3.67
CA ILE A 101 8.07 -5.93 -3.59
C ILE A 101 6.60 -5.69 -3.94
N LEU A 102 6.18 -4.42 -4.06
CA LEU A 102 4.79 -4.07 -4.37
C LEU A 102 4.50 -4.18 -5.87
N SER A 103 3.63 -5.10 -6.25
CA SER A 103 3.06 -5.14 -7.60
C SER A 103 2.00 -4.04 -7.78
N GLU A 104 1.79 -3.59 -9.03
CA GLU A 104 0.83 -2.50 -9.32
C GLU A 104 -0.59 -2.73 -8.76
N PRO A 105 -1.19 -3.94 -8.84
CA PRO A 105 -2.50 -4.19 -8.21
C PRO A 105 -2.51 -4.02 -6.69
N VAL A 106 -1.37 -4.31 -6.03
CA VAL A 106 -1.22 -4.11 -4.58
C VAL A 106 -1.10 -2.62 -4.28
N VAL A 107 -0.33 -1.87 -5.06
CA VAL A 107 -0.19 -0.40 -4.94
C VAL A 107 -1.53 0.30 -5.08
N GLU A 108 -2.35 -0.08 -6.06
CA GLU A 108 -3.71 0.45 -6.22
C GLU A 108 -4.60 0.14 -5.02
N SER A 109 -4.49 -1.08 -4.49
CA SER A 109 -5.22 -1.50 -3.29
C SER A 109 -4.79 -0.74 -2.04
N VAL A 110 -3.49 -0.52 -1.86
CA VAL A 110 -2.92 0.29 -0.77
C VAL A 110 -3.39 1.74 -0.90
N CYS A 111 -3.29 2.33 -2.08
CA CYS A 111 -3.74 3.70 -2.33
C CYS A 111 -5.23 3.87 -1.99
N THR A 112 -6.08 2.92 -2.40
CA THR A 112 -7.52 2.92 -2.11
C THR A 112 -7.77 2.74 -0.61
N PHE A 113 -7.05 1.83 0.04
CA PHE A 113 -7.14 1.60 1.48
C PHE A 113 -6.81 2.86 2.29
N LEU A 114 -5.80 3.61 1.86
CA LEU A 114 -5.38 4.87 2.48
C LEU A 114 -6.28 6.06 2.11
N GLY A 115 -7.30 5.88 1.28
CA GLY A 115 -8.21 6.96 0.86
C GLY A 115 -7.62 7.90 -0.17
N HIS A 116 -6.72 7.42 -1.03
CA HIS A 116 -6.05 8.18 -2.08
C HIS A 116 -5.28 9.42 -1.55
N PRO A 117 -4.31 9.23 -0.65
CA PRO A 117 -3.60 10.34 -0.03
C PRO A 117 -2.89 11.20 -1.09
N PRO A 118 -2.99 12.54 -1.00
CA PRO A 118 -2.36 13.42 -1.98
C PRO A 118 -0.86 13.60 -1.75
N ALA A 119 -0.38 13.38 -0.53
CA ALA A 119 1.00 13.58 -0.13
C ALA A 119 1.44 12.53 0.90
N CYS A 120 2.75 12.28 0.93
CA CYS A 120 3.39 11.43 1.93
C CYS A 120 3.63 12.19 3.25
N PRO A 121 4.11 11.55 4.34
CA PRO A 121 4.39 12.19 5.61
C PRO A 121 5.34 13.39 5.52
N HIS A 122 6.27 13.35 4.57
CA HIS A 122 7.22 14.44 4.29
C HIS A 122 6.63 15.58 3.47
N GLY A 123 5.32 15.58 3.16
CA GLY A 123 4.64 16.59 2.37
C GLY A 123 4.90 16.53 0.87
N ARG A 124 5.56 15.49 0.36
CA ARG A 124 5.82 15.31 -1.07
C ARG A 124 4.59 14.73 -1.76
N THR A 125 4.25 15.23 -2.95
CA THR A 125 3.07 14.82 -3.71
C THR A 125 3.17 13.35 -4.13
N ILE A 126 2.14 12.56 -3.88
CA ILE A 126 2.02 11.18 -4.36
C ILE A 126 1.47 11.20 -5.79
N PRO A 127 2.19 10.66 -6.79
CA PRO A 127 1.67 10.58 -8.15
C PRO A 127 0.35 9.81 -8.22
N ARG A 128 -0.63 10.33 -8.95
CA ARG A 128 -1.94 9.67 -9.11
C ARG A 128 -1.79 8.42 -9.99
N GLY A 129 -2.52 7.36 -9.65
CA GLY A 129 -2.68 6.15 -10.46
C GLY A 129 -4.12 5.96 -10.90
N GLU A 130 -4.39 4.90 -11.65
CA GLU A 130 -5.74 4.62 -12.20
C GLU A 130 -6.82 4.53 -11.12
N CYS A 131 -6.50 3.97 -9.94
CA CYS A 131 -7.44 3.90 -8.82
C CYS A 131 -7.91 5.28 -8.35
N CYS A 132 -7.08 6.33 -8.49
CA CYS A 132 -7.44 7.68 -8.10
C CYS A 132 -8.44 8.32 -9.08
N ASP A 133 -8.42 7.91 -10.35
CA ASP A 133 -9.32 8.43 -11.38
C ASP A 133 -10.65 7.67 -11.41
N ARG A 134 -10.64 6.44 -10.89
CA ARG A 134 -11.83 5.61 -10.70
C ARG A 134 -12.55 5.89 -9.37
N ILE A 135 -12.36 7.05 -8.75
CA ILE A 135 -13.01 7.41 -7.48
C ILE A 135 -14.52 7.17 -7.65
N ARG A 136 -14.95 6.01 -7.18
CA ARG A 136 -16.39 5.75 -7.01
C ARG A 136 -16.83 6.59 -5.82
N THR A 137 -17.93 7.29 -5.98
CA THR A 137 -18.57 8.09 -4.92
C THR A 137 -19.00 7.24 -3.70
N GLU A 138 -18.96 5.92 -3.81
CA GLU A 138 -19.11 4.99 -2.71
C GLU A 138 -17.73 4.57 -2.17
N ILE A 139 -17.23 5.29 -1.18
CA ILE A 139 -16.12 4.84 -0.36
C ILE A 139 -16.65 3.72 0.53
N ARG A 140 -16.52 2.48 0.08
CA ARG A 140 -16.74 1.33 0.97
C ARG A 140 -15.43 1.08 1.70
N PRO A 141 -15.42 1.07 3.04
CA PRO A 141 -14.23 0.69 3.80
C PRO A 141 -13.75 -0.68 3.30
N LEU A 142 -12.45 -0.78 2.97
CA LEU A 142 -11.87 -2.08 2.59
C LEU A 142 -11.99 -3.10 3.71
N VAL A 143 -11.98 -2.61 4.96
CA VAL A 143 -12.19 -3.40 6.16
C VAL A 143 -13.24 -2.67 7.01
N MET A 144 -14.27 -3.38 7.44
CA MET A 144 -15.34 -2.87 8.26
C MET A 144 -15.65 -3.86 9.38
N ARG A 145 -16.34 -3.43 10.41
CA ARG A 145 -16.87 -4.37 11.40
C ARG A 145 -17.94 -5.26 10.76
N LEU A 146 -18.04 -6.49 11.20
CA LEU A 146 -19.06 -7.40 10.71
C LEU A 146 -20.48 -6.86 10.94
N THR A 147 -20.70 -6.10 12.01
CA THR A 147 -21.96 -5.40 12.29
C THR A 147 -22.37 -4.39 11.22
N GLU A 148 -21.43 -3.87 10.45
CA GLU A 148 -21.66 -2.87 9.38
C GLU A 148 -21.88 -3.53 8.02
N SER A 149 -21.56 -4.83 7.88
CA SER A 149 -21.68 -5.56 6.60
C SER A 149 -23.14 -5.73 6.21
N SER A 150 -23.45 -5.76 4.93
CA SER A 150 -24.81 -5.97 4.44
C SER A 150 -25.33 -7.35 4.78
N LEU A 151 -26.63 -7.45 5.15
CA LEU A 151 -27.29 -8.75 5.36
C LEU A 151 -27.24 -9.58 4.07
N GLY A 152 -26.94 -10.87 4.21
CA GLY A 152 -26.84 -11.81 3.11
C GLY A 152 -25.55 -11.71 2.29
N ALA A 153 -24.74 -10.68 2.47
CA ALA A 153 -23.47 -10.57 1.77
C ALA A 153 -22.43 -11.57 2.32
N THR A 154 -21.70 -12.20 1.43
CA THR A 154 -20.53 -13.00 1.80
C THR A 154 -19.32 -12.09 1.99
N VAL A 155 -18.70 -12.19 3.16
CA VAL A 155 -17.54 -11.39 3.53
C VAL A 155 -16.41 -12.30 4.02
N ARG A 156 -15.17 -11.82 3.94
CA ARG A 156 -14.00 -12.54 4.44
C ARG A 156 -13.51 -11.87 5.73
N ILE A 157 -13.25 -12.67 6.76
CA ILE A 157 -12.64 -12.19 8.00
C ILE A 157 -11.20 -11.77 7.72
N VAL A 158 -10.84 -10.53 8.08
CA VAL A 158 -9.48 -10.00 7.97
C VAL A 158 -8.72 -10.21 9.27
N PHE A 159 -9.29 -9.75 10.38
CA PHE A 159 -8.75 -9.97 11.71
C PHE A 159 -9.87 -9.94 12.77
N ILE A 160 -9.52 -10.38 13.96
CA ILE A 160 -10.42 -10.41 15.13
C ILE A 160 -9.66 -9.77 16.29
N THR A 161 -10.36 -8.93 17.06
CA THR A 161 -9.83 -8.26 18.27
C THR A 161 -10.52 -8.80 19.53
N PRO A 162 -10.25 -10.06 19.93
CA PRO A 162 -10.99 -10.70 21.01
C PRO A 162 -10.59 -10.12 22.37
N ARG A 163 -11.56 -9.85 23.24
CA ARG A 163 -11.32 -9.34 24.61
C ARG A 163 -10.69 -10.37 25.55
N SER A 164 -10.66 -11.65 25.18
CA SER A 164 -10.04 -12.70 25.98
C SER A 164 -9.59 -13.89 25.13
N LYS A 165 -8.57 -14.61 25.60
CA LYS A 165 -8.10 -15.85 24.98
C LYS A 165 -9.20 -16.90 24.84
N LYS A 166 -10.03 -17.07 25.87
CA LYS A 166 -11.17 -18.00 25.88
C LYS A 166 -12.18 -17.70 24.77
N ARG A 167 -12.39 -16.39 24.48
CA ARG A 167 -13.29 -15.95 23.40
C ARG A 167 -12.67 -16.30 22.03
N LEU A 168 -11.37 -16.06 21.85
CA LEU A 168 -10.66 -16.44 20.63
C LEU A 168 -10.73 -17.94 20.37
N GLU A 169 -10.50 -18.76 21.39
CA GLU A 169 -10.59 -20.23 21.30
C GLU A 169 -12.00 -20.69 20.87
N LYS A 170 -13.05 -20.10 21.44
CA LYS A 170 -14.44 -20.40 21.06
C LYS A 170 -14.74 -20.03 19.62
N LEU A 171 -14.31 -18.82 19.17
CA LEU A 171 -14.52 -18.38 17.80
C LEU A 171 -13.77 -19.29 16.82
N SER A 172 -12.54 -19.66 17.15
CA SER A 172 -11.73 -20.59 16.34
C SER A 172 -12.36 -21.98 16.22
N ALA A 173 -12.93 -22.51 17.31
CA ALA A 173 -13.64 -23.78 17.30
C ALA A 173 -14.89 -23.78 16.41
N LEU A 174 -15.50 -22.61 16.20
CA LEU A 174 -16.64 -22.40 15.29
C LEU A 174 -16.20 -22.08 13.85
N GLY A 175 -14.89 -22.11 13.53
CA GLY A 175 -14.36 -21.76 12.21
C GLY A 175 -14.32 -20.27 11.92
N ILE A 176 -14.58 -19.43 12.93
CA ILE A 176 -14.50 -17.97 12.85
C ILE A 176 -13.04 -17.58 13.08
N VAL A 177 -12.24 -17.57 12.02
CA VAL A 177 -10.79 -17.27 12.03
C VAL A 177 -10.45 -16.34 10.88
N PRO A 178 -9.35 -15.57 10.96
CA PRO A 178 -8.88 -14.78 9.82
C PRO A 178 -8.75 -15.62 8.55
N GLY A 179 -9.24 -15.08 7.43
CA GLY A 179 -9.30 -15.76 6.14
C GLY A 179 -10.61 -16.49 5.85
N SER A 180 -11.40 -16.87 6.87
CA SER A 180 -12.71 -17.53 6.69
C SER A 180 -13.72 -16.64 5.99
N ARG A 181 -14.56 -17.26 5.16
CA ARG A 181 -15.73 -16.60 4.57
C ARG A 181 -16.93 -16.84 5.45
N ILE A 182 -17.66 -15.77 5.72
CA ILE A 182 -18.87 -15.80 6.55
C ILE A 182 -19.97 -14.98 5.88
N ARG A 183 -21.20 -15.26 6.25
CA ARG A 183 -22.38 -14.51 5.80
C ARG A 183 -23.22 -14.11 7.00
N LEU A 184 -23.55 -12.81 7.11
CA LEU A 184 -24.44 -12.29 8.14
C LEU A 184 -25.90 -12.52 7.70
N LEU A 185 -26.59 -13.45 8.34
CA LEU A 185 -27.97 -13.81 7.99
C LEU A 185 -29.01 -12.95 8.71
N GLN A 186 -28.72 -12.55 9.96
CA GLN A 186 -29.68 -11.84 10.82
C GLN A 186 -28.93 -10.92 11.79
N ARG A 187 -29.60 -9.81 12.20
CA ARG A 187 -29.09 -8.87 13.22
C ARG A 187 -29.91 -8.81 14.51
N ASN A 188 -31.18 -9.07 14.42
CA ASN A 188 -32.10 -8.99 15.52
C ASN A 188 -32.94 -10.29 15.65
N PRO A 189 -33.21 -10.83 16.87
CA PRO A 189 -32.78 -10.32 18.19
C PRO A 189 -31.29 -10.57 18.49
N SER A 190 -30.62 -11.50 17.77
CA SER A 190 -29.20 -11.80 17.87
C SER A 190 -28.58 -11.81 16.47
N PHE A 191 -27.27 -11.67 16.41
CA PHE A 191 -26.55 -11.82 15.15
C PHE A 191 -26.44 -13.30 14.80
N VAL A 192 -26.88 -13.66 13.60
CA VAL A 192 -26.79 -15.04 13.10
C VAL A 192 -25.83 -15.05 11.92
N LEU A 193 -24.79 -15.86 12.05
CA LEU A 193 -23.72 -16.01 11.07
C LEU A 193 -23.76 -17.39 10.45
N GLU A 194 -23.57 -17.46 9.15
CA GLU A 194 -23.27 -18.71 8.44
C GLU A 194 -21.76 -18.79 8.24
N VAL A 195 -21.17 -19.87 8.72
CA VAL A 195 -19.75 -20.18 8.64
C VAL A 195 -19.59 -21.57 8.04
N GLY A 196 -19.23 -21.64 6.76
CA GLY A 196 -19.25 -22.92 6.02
C GLY A 196 -20.66 -23.52 5.98
N GLN A 197 -20.85 -24.68 6.58
CA GLN A 197 -22.14 -25.36 6.68
C GLN A 197 -22.85 -25.17 8.03
N THR A 198 -22.27 -24.34 8.92
CA THR A 198 -22.77 -24.16 10.28
C THR A 198 -23.39 -22.77 10.42
N THR A 199 -24.54 -22.72 11.10
CA THR A 199 -25.18 -21.45 11.50
C THR A 199 -24.96 -21.23 12.98
N VAL A 200 -24.46 -20.07 13.34
CA VAL A 200 -24.09 -19.71 14.72
C VAL A 200 -24.73 -18.40 15.11
N ALA A 201 -25.40 -18.39 16.28
CA ALA A 201 -25.86 -17.17 16.89
C ALA A 201 -24.75 -16.60 17.80
N VAL A 202 -24.46 -15.32 17.64
CA VAL A 202 -23.45 -14.60 18.42
C VAL A 202 -24.00 -13.27 18.95
N ASP A 203 -23.46 -12.83 20.07
CA ASP A 203 -23.81 -11.55 20.64
C ASP A 203 -23.19 -10.40 19.82
N ARG A 204 -23.80 -9.22 19.92
CA ARG A 204 -23.33 -8.02 19.26
C ARG A 204 -21.86 -7.70 19.59
N ASP A 205 -21.51 -7.82 20.88
CA ASP A 205 -20.14 -7.58 21.36
C ASP A 205 -19.09 -8.44 20.65
N ILE A 206 -19.45 -9.67 20.27
CA ILE A 206 -18.58 -10.57 19.53
C ILE A 206 -18.50 -10.14 18.07
N THR A 207 -19.63 -9.73 17.50
CA THR A 207 -19.70 -9.30 16.10
C THR A 207 -18.91 -8.00 15.87
N ASP A 208 -18.88 -7.11 16.87
CA ASP A 208 -18.10 -5.86 16.84
C ASP A 208 -16.58 -6.11 16.92
N GLU A 209 -16.15 -7.29 17.39
CA GLU A 209 -14.73 -7.69 17.44
C GLU A 209 -14.23 -8.31 16.12
N ILE A 210 -15.13 -8.59 15.17
CA ILE A 210 -14.79 -9.25 13.89
C ILE A 210 -14.74 -8.20 12.79
N TYR A 211 -13.57 -8.09 12.15
CA TYR A 211 -13.33 -7.19 11.04
C TYR A 211 -13.27 -7.95 9.72
N VAL A 212 -14.04 -7.48 8.75
CA VAL A 212 -14.29 -8.17 7.48
C VAL A 212 -14.07 -7.27 6.28
N LYS A 213 -13.83 -7.90 5.12
CA LYS A 213 -13.85 -7.24 3.83
C LYS A 213 -14.83 -7.92 2.89
N PRO A 214 -15.45 -7.20 1.95
CA PRO A 214 -16.22 -7.79 0.85
C PRO A 214 -15.39 -8.81 0.07
N THR A 215 -16.02 -9.87 -0.42
CA THR A 215 -15.37 -10.88 -1.30
C THR A 215 -15.69 -10.61 -2.75
#